data_683ad8613609327a08cc38f433375db6
#
_entry.id   683ad8613609327a08cc38f433375db6
#
_cell.length_a   1.000
_cell.length_b   1.000
_cell.length_c   1.000
_cell.angle_alpha   90.00
_cell.angle_beta   90.00
_cell.angle_gamma   90.00
#
_symmetry.space_group_name_H-M   'P 1'
#
loop_
_entity.id
_entity.type
_entity.pdbx_description
1 polymer ?
#
loop_
_entity_poly.entity_id
_entity_poly.type
_entity_poly.pdbx_seq_one_letter_code
_entity_poly.pdbx_strand_id
1 'polypeptide(L)'
;DEQLTDVYHYFIFPGFAMNVFPEGINAFRYRPHETDPNKMYYDLILLVHYPKGEKIPCERKFFYNKVKYNEVADTPISFIVTDVLQQDADNVAINQRGLKSDGFRGLYLGEQELRVRHFHNVLDSYLARDN
;
A
#
# COMPACT_ATOMS: atom_id res chain seq x y z
N ASP A 1 -23.57 -3.09 -16.40
CA ASP A 1 -22.13 -3.22 -16.59
C ASP A 1 -21.37 -3.21 -15.24
N GLU A 2 -21.73 -4.18 -14.37
CA GLU A 2 -21.10 -4.37 -13.05
C GLU A 2 -19.58 -4.60 -13.16
N GLN A 3 -19.11 -5.19 -14.24
CA GLN A 3 -17.68 -5.46 -14.47
C GLN A 3 -16.80 -4.21 -14.59
N LEU A 4 -17.39 -3.04 -14.86
CA LEU A 4 -16.65 -1.78 -14.98
C LEU A 4 -16.37 -1.10 -13.62
N THR A 5 -16.97 -1.62 -12.55
CA THR A 5 -16.80 -1.07 -11.19
C THR A 5 -16.06 -2.01 -10.25
N ASP A 6 -15.76 -3.22 -10.71
CA ASP A 6 -15.10 -4.22 -9.89
C ASP A 6 -13.63 -3.86 -9.64
N VAL A 7 -13.21 -3.98 -8.38
CA VAL A 7 -11.83 -3.81 -7.96
C VAL A 7 -11.34 -5.09 -7.32
N TYR A 8 -10.29 -5.67 -7.88
CA TYR A 8 -9.66 -6.87 -7.33
C TYR A 8 -8.46 -6.49 -6.49
N HIS A 9 -8.47 -6.87 -5.21
CA HIS A 9 -7.38 -6.62 -4.27
C HIS A 9 -6.54 -7.87 -4.09
N TYR A 10 -5.25 -7.75 -4.35
CA TYR A 10 -4.28 -8.82 -4.13
C TYR A 10 -3.22 -8.36 -3.13
N PHE A 11 -2.80 -9.30 -2.30
CA PHE A 11 -1.66 -9.11 -1.42
C PHE A 11 -0.68 -10.27 -1.57
N ILE A 12 0.58 -9.96 -1.80
CA ILE A 12 1.67 -10.91 -1.93
C ILE A 12 2.66 -10.66 -0.79
N PHE A 13 2.74 -11.63 0.11
CA PHE A 13 3.67 -11.56 1.26
C PHE A 13 5.13 -11.44 0.78
N PRO A 14 5.99 -10.66 1.42
CA PRO A 14 5.75 -9.95 2.68
C PRO A 14 5.26 -8.49 2.50
N GLY A 15 5.38 -7.89 1.33
CA GLY A 15 5.18 -6.45 1.25
C GLY A 15 4.79 -5.93 -0.13
N PHE A 16 3.95 -6.67 -0.87
CA PHE A 16 3.44 -6.21 -2.16
C PHE A 16 1.92 -6.34 -2.20
N ALA A 17 1.24 -5.25 -2.51
CA ALA A 17 -0.20 -5.23 -2.71
C ALA A 17 -0.54 -4.61 -4.06
N MET A 18 -1.69 -4.98 -4.63
CA MET A 18 -2.20 -4.33 -5.83
C MET A 18 -3.72 -4.29 -5.85
N ASN A 19 -4.22 -3.20 -6.38
CA ASN A 19 -5.62 -3.01 -6.72
C ASN A 19 -5.73 -2.99 -8.24
N VAL A 20 -6.44 -3.95 -8.78
CA VAL A 20 -6.66 -4.09 -10.23
C VAL A 20 -8.01 -3.50 -10.57
N PHE A 21 -8.01 -2.49 -11.43
CA PHE A 21 -9.19 -1.81 -11.96
C PHE A 21 -9.29 -2.08 -13.46
N PRO A 22 -10.45 -1.86 -14.08
CA PRO A 22 -10.57 -1.97 -15.53
C PRO A 22 -9.61 -1.06 -16.31
N GLU A 23 -9.28 0.12 -15.75
CA GLU A 23 -8.42 1.13 -16.39
C GLU A 23 -6.92 0.93 -16.12
N GLY A 24 -6.56 0.09 -15.14
CA GLY A 24 -5.16 -0.10 -14.77
C GLY A 24 -4.95 -0.75 -13.42
N ILE A 25 -3.76 -0.60 -12.89
CA ILE A 25 -3.35 -1.21 -11.62
C ILE A 25 -2.66 -0.16 -10.74
N ASN A 26 -3.10 -0.09 -9.49
CA ASN A 26 -2.35 0.58 -8.43
C ASN A 26 -1.61 -0.48 -7.63
N ALA A 27 -0.30 -0.52 -7.74
CA ALA A 27 0.53 -1.46 -6.99
C ALA A 27 1.34 -0.71 -5.92
N PHE A 28 1.49 -1.37 -4.79
CA PHE A 28 2.14 -0.85 -3.59
C PHE A 28 3.23 -1.82 -3.17
N ARG A 29 4.43 -1.30 -2.94
CA ARG A 29 5.52 -2.09 -2.39
C ARG A 29 6.03 -1.48 -1.09
N TYR A 30 5.95 -2.26 -0.03
CA TYR A 30 6.42 -1.89 1.29
C TYR A 30 7.76 -2.55 1.55
N ARG A 31 8.78 -1.76 1.88
CA ARG A 31 10.12 -2.28 2.18
C ARG A 31 10.58 -1.72 3.53
N PRO A 32 11.08 -2.57 4.44
CA PRO A 32 11.62 -2.08 5.70
C PRO A 32 12.84 -1.18 5.44
N HIS A 33 13.04 -0.22 6.32
CA HIS A 33 14.28 0.54 6.37
C HIS A 33 15.41 -0.34 6.93
N GLU A 34 16.62 -0.17 6.43
CA GLU A 34 17.76 -1.07 6.72
C GLU A 34 18.12 -1.13 8.20
N THR A 35 17.96 -0.02 8.92
CA THR A 35 18.45 0.11 10.30
C THR A 35 17.43 0.67 11.30
N ASP A 36 16.34 1.27 10.82
CA ASP A 36 15.34 1.89 11.69
C ASP A 36 13.97 1.18 11.52
N PRO A 37 13.55 0.38 12.51
CA PRO A 37 12.27 -0.35 12.45
C PRO A 37 11.03 0.57 12.48
N ASN A 38 11.22 1.87 12.68
CA ASN A 38 10.14 2.86 12.67
C ASN A 38 9.95 3.52 11.29
N LYS A 39 10.76 3.12 10.32
CA LYS A 39 10.73 3.67 8.97
C LYS A 39 10.53 2.57 7.95
N MET A 40 9.97 2.95 6.83
CA MET A 40 9.84 2.09 5.66
C MET A 40 9.98 2.90 4.37
N TYR A 41 10.29 2.22 3.31
CA TYR A 41 10.11 2.74 1.95
C TYR A 41 8.75 2.28 1.44
N TYR A 42 8.05 3.19 0.82
CA TYR A 42 6.76 2.94 0.22
C TYR A 42 6.81 3.35 -1.25
N ASP A 43 6.68 2.36 -2.13
CA ASP A 43 6.63 2.62 -3.57
C ASP A 43 5.18 2.53 -4.05
N LEU A 44 4.69 3.57 -4.68
CA LEU A 44 3.44 3.58 -5.42
C LEU A 44 3.75 3.41 -6.90
N ILE A 45 3.17 2.41 -7.53
CA ILE A 45 3.36 2.08 -8.93
C ILE A 45 2.00 2.14 -9.62
N LEU A 46 1.86 3.05 -10.56
CA LEU A 46 0.64 3.20 -11.36
C LEU A 46 0.90 2.61 -12.75
N LEU A 47 0.12 1.60 -13.10
CA LEU A 47 0.13 0.99 -14.42
C LEU A 47 -1.21 1.29 -15.09
N VAL A 48 -1.16 1.89 -16.26
CA VAL A 48 -2.35 2.27 -17.02
C VAL A 48 -2.33 1.63 -18.41
N HIS A 49 -3.50 1.41 -18.96
CA HIS A 49 -3.63 0.94 -20.33
C HIS A 49 -3.28 2.04 -21.30
N TYR A 50 -2.51 1.66 -22.33
CA TYR A 50 -2.15 2.56 -23.41
C TYR A 50 -2.47 1.96 -24.77
N PRO A 51 -2.79 2.78 -25.77
CA PRO A 51 -3.00 2.32 -27.13
C PRO A 51 -1.77 1.59 -27.67
N LYS A 52 -2.01 0.54 -28.44
CA LYS A 52 -0.95 -0.27 -29.03
C LYS A 52 -0.06 0.59 -29.95
N GLY A 53 1.23 0.61 -29.67
CA GLY A 53 2.22 1.35 -30.47
C GLY A 53 2.66 2.69 -29.89
N GLU A 54 2.00 3.17 -28.85
CA GLU A 54 2.48 4.36 -28.12
C GLU A 54 3.57 3.99 -27.11
N LYS A 55 4.65 4.75 -27.12
CA LYS A 55 5.70 4.66 -26.08
C LYS A 55 5.41 5.65 -24.98
N ILE A 56 5.34 5.14 -23.77
CA ILE A 56 5.11 5.95 -22.59
C ILE A 56 6.41 6.13 -21.84
N PRO A 57 6.74 7.36 -21.43
CA PRO A 57 7.85 7.56 -20.53
C PRO A 57 7.53 6.90 -19.17
N CYS A 58 8.40 5.98 -18.76
CA CYS A 58 8.37 5.48 -17.39
C CYS A 58 9.08 6.48 -16.50
N GLU A 59 8.32 7.33 -15.84
CA GLU A 59 8.88 8.30 -14.90
C GLU A 59 8.97 7.71 -13.50
N ARG A 60 10.10 7.92 -12.83
CA ARG A 60 10.28 7.70 -11.41
C ARG A 60 10.46 9.01 -10.70
N LYS A 61 9.59 9.27 -9.73
CA LYS A 61 9.72 10.42 -8.83
C LYS A 61 10.03 9.90 -7.43
N PHE A 62 11.04 10.49 -6.78
CA PHE A 62 11.40 10.15 -5.41
C PHE A 62 10.98 11.27 -4.48
N PHE A 63 10.25 10.94 -3.43
CA PHE A 63 9.78 11.89 -2.44
C PHE A 63 10.37 11.52 -1.08
N TYR A 64 11.04 12.47 -0.48
CA TYR A 64 11.65 12.32 0.84
C TYR A 64 10.91 13.22 1.82
N ASN A 65 10.23 12.62 2.79
CA ASN A 65 9.63 13.31 3.93
C ASN A 65 8.63 14.45 3.61
N LYS A 66 7.37 14.26 3.90
CA LYS A 66 6.31 15.29 3.97
C LYS A 66 5.77 15.84 2.64
N VAL A 67 6.02 15.21 1.53
CA VAL A 67 5.31 15.58 0.29
C VAL A 67 3.94 14.93 0.33
N LYS A 68 2.90 15.72 0.14
CA LYS A 68 1.54 15.22 0.05
C LYS A 68 1.30 14.56 -1.30
N TYR A 69 0.54 13.46 -1.32
CA TYR A 69 0.23 12.75 -2.56
C TYR A 69 -0.46 13.62 -3.59
N ASN A 70 -1.35 14.51 -3.16
CA ASN A 70 -2.05 15.45 -4.04
C ASN A 70 -1.14 16.53 -4.66
N GLU A 71 0.04 16.77 -4.09
CA GLU A 71 1.01 17.72 -4.65
C GLU A 71 1.86 17.11 -5.78
N VAL A 72 1.84 15.77 -5.92
CA VAL A 72 2.66 15.03 -6.87
C VAL A 72 1.88 14.33 -7.96
N ALA A 73 0.58 14.41 -7.91
CA ALA A 73 -0.32 13.80 -8.87
C ALA A 73 -0.46 14.61 -10.15
N ASP A 74 0.29 14.23 -11.18
CA ASP A 74 0.23 14.88 -12.51
C ASP A 74 -0.74 14.19 -13.49
N THR A 75 -1.52 13.20 -13.04
CA THR A 75 -2.39 12.44 -13.94
C THR A 75 -3.85 12.46 -13.49
N PRO A 76 -4.82 12.46 -14.42
CA PRO A 76 -6.25 12.45 -14.08
C PRO A 76 -6.71 11.26 -13.23
N ILE A 77 -6.07 10.11 -13.36
CA ILE A 77 -6.37 8.89 -12.59
C ILE A 77 -5.87 9.03 -11.14
N SER A 78 -4.85 9.84 -10.93
CA SER A 78 -4.25 10.04 -9.62
C SER A 78 -5.09 10.86 -8.65
N PHE A 79 -5.99 11.71 -9.14
CA PHE A 79 -6.72 12.67 -8.30
C PHE A 79 -7.60 12.00 -7.24
N ILE A 80 -8.40 11.00 -7.61
CA ILE A 80 -9.28 10.29 -6.65
C ILE A 80 -8.46 9.40 -5.71
N VAL A 81 -7.42 8.76 -6.25
CA VAL A 81 -6.58 7.83 -5.49
C VAL A 81 -5.67 8.57 -4.51
N THR A 82 -5.22 9.78 -4.84
CA THR A 82 -4.27 10.54 -4.02
C THR A 82 -4.86 11.05 -2.73
N ASP A 83 -6.12 11.46 -2.71
CA ASP A 83 -6.77 11.89 -1.46
C ASP A 83 -6.96 10.70 -0.50
N VAL A 84 -7.36 9.54 -1.00
CA VAL A 84 -7.46 8.31 -0.21
C VAL A 84 -6.08 7.89 0.31
N LEU A 85 -5.06 7.90 -0.53
CA LEU A 85 -3.70 7.55 -0.13
C LEU A 85 -3.11 8.54 0.87
N GLN A 86 -3.49 9.82 0.79
CA GLN A 86 -3.07 10.82 1.77
C GLN A 86 -3.70 10.55 3.14
N GLN A 87 -4.99 10.21 3.19
CA GLN A 87 -5.65 9.81 4.43
C GLN A 87 -4.99 8.58 5.06
N ASP A 88 -4.66 7.57 4.26
CA ASP A 88 -3.97 6.38 4.72
C ASP A 88 -2.57 6.71 5.26
N ALA A 89 -1.81 7.52 4.54
CA ALA A 89 -0.47 7.94 4.97
C ALA A 89 -0.49 8.71 6.30
N ASP A 90 -1.45 9.60 6.49
CA ASP A 90 -1.63 10.35 7.73
C ASP A 90 -1.96 9.41 8.91
N ASN A 91 -2.74 8.35 8.66
CA ASN A 91 -3.11 7.36 9.66
C ASN A 91 -1.96 6.40 10.01
N VAL A 92 -1.07 6.07 9.10
CA VAL A 92 0.04 5.13 9.35
C VAL A 92 0.90 5.58 10.53
N ALA A 93 1.28 6.85 10.58
CA ALA A 93 2.10 7.38 11.67
C ALA A 93 1.35 7.40 13.02
N ILE A 94 0.04 7.62 12.99
CA ILE A 94 -0.82 7.59 14.19
C ILE A 94 -0.92 6.14 14.70
N ASN A 95 -1.19 5.20 13.83
CA ASN A 95 -1.27 3.78 14.13
C ASN A 95 0.05 3.26 14.71
N GLN A 96 1.19 3.63 14.13
CA GLN A 96 2.52 3.25 14.63
C GLN A 96 2.75 3.72 16.08
N ARG A 97 2.31 4.93 16.41
CA ARG A 97 2.36 5.43 17.80
C ARG A 97 1.41 4.68 18.71
N GLY A 98 0.20 4.38 18.23
CA GLY A 98 -0.80 3.61 18.98
C GLY A 98 -0.31 2.21 19.33
N LEU A 99 0.34 1.51 18.40
CA LEU A 99 0.92 0.17 18.61
C LEU A 99 2.03 0.17 19.69
N LYS A 100 2.68 1.31 19.93
CA LYS A 100 3.75 1.47 20.93
C LYS A 100 3.26 2.01 22.26
N SER A 101 1.98 2.30 22.39
CA SER A 101 1.43 2.85 23.64
C SER A 101 1.34 1.76 24.72
N ASP A 102 1.48 2.18 25.99
CA ASP A 102 1.30 1.27 27.14
C ASP A 102 -0.12 0.69 27.24
N GLY A 103 -1.09 1.32 26.58
CA GLY A 103 -2.47 0.85 26.52
C GLY A 103 -2.73 -0.22 25.45
N PHE A 104 -1.77 -0.46 24.54
CA PHE A 104 -1.96 -1.46 23.47
C PHE A 104 -1.92 -2.89 24.04
N ARG A 105 -2.95 -3.67 23.78
CA ARG A 105 -3.12 -5.05 24.29
C ARG A 105 -3.19 -6.08 23.17
N GLY A 106 -3.05 -5.68 21.91
CA GLY A 106 -3.14 -6.54 20.73
C GLY A 106 -4.15 -6.03 19.73
N LEU A 107 -4.15 -6.66 18.57
CA LEU A 107 -5.10 -6.38 17.49
C LEU A 107 -6.33 -7.27 17.65
N TYR A 108 -7.50 -6.66 17.67
CA TYR A 108 -8.79 -7.35 17.64
C TYR A 108 -9.32 -7.30 16.21
N LEU A 109 -9.06 -8.35 15.44
CA LEU A 109 -9.42 -8.45 14.04
C LEU A 109 -10.77 -9.16 13.90
N GLY A 110 -11.71 -8.52 13.23
CA GLY A 110 -13.01 -9.08 12.90
C GLY A 110 -12.95 -10.22 11.88
N GLU A 111 -14.09 -10.88 11.67
CA GLU A 111 -14.19 -12.00 10.72
C GLU A 111 -13.90 -11.54 9.27
N GLN A 112 -14.33 -10.35 8.90
CA GLN A 112 -14.10 -9.77 7.56
C GLN A 112 -12.64 -9.39 7.30
N GLU A 113 -11.80 -9.31 8.34
CA GLU A 113 -10.37 -8.98 8.22
C GLU A 113 -9.49 -10.22 7.97
N LEU A 114 -10.03 -11.21 7.28
CA LEU A 114 -9.35 -12.47 6.98
C LEU A 114 -7.97 -12.27 6.34
N ARG A 115 -7.81 -11.27 5.47
CA ARG A 115 -6.53 -10.98 4.80
C ARG A 115 -5.46 -10.53 5.78
N VAL A 116 -5.82 -9.65 6.71
CA VAL A 116 -4.90 -9.16 7.74
C VAL A 116 -4.52 -10.30 8.69
N ARG A 117 -5.49 -11.12 9.11
CA ARG A 117 -5.23 -12.31 9.92
C ARG A 117 -4.30 -13.30 9.20
N HIS A 118 -4.55 -13.55 7.91
CA HIS A 118 -3.69 -14.43 7.11
C HIS A 118 -2.26 -13.90 7.03
N PHE A 119 -2.08 -12.59 6.81
CA PHE A 119 -0.78 -11.95 6.82
C PHE A 119 -0.01 -12.22 8.13
N HIS A 120 -0.65 -11.99 9.29
CA HIS A 120 -0.03 -12.23 10.60
C HIS A 120 0.30 -13.71 10.81
N ASN A 121 -0.59 -14.63 10.45
CA ASN A 121 -0.32 -16.06 10.54
C ASN A 121 0.90 -16.49 9.69
N VAL A 122 1.04 -15.94 8.49
CA VAL A 122 2.20 -16.20 7.63
C VAL A 122 3.46 -15.61 8.27
N LEU A 123 3.42 -14.37 8.75
CA LEU A 123 4.53 -13.73 9.43
C LEU A 123 5.00 -14.55 10.64
N ASP A 124 4.08 -14.94 11.51
CA ASP A 124 4.38 -15.76 12.70
C ASP A 124 5.04 -17.09 12.31
N SER A 125 4.59 -17.71 11.21
CA SER A 125 5.19 -18.93 10.71
C SER A 125 6.63 -18.76 10.22
N TYR A 126 6.98 -17.57 9.71
CA TYR A 126 8.38 -17.25 9.33
C TYR A 126 9.23 -17.00 10.58
N LEU A 127 8.73 -16.23 11.53
CA LEU A 127 9.44 -15.94 12.78
C LEU A 127 9.71 -17.19 13.63
N ALA A 128 8.81 -18.17 13.57
CA ALA A 128 8.97 -19.43 14.29
C ALA A 128 10.03 -20.38 13.68
N ARG A 129 10.46 -20.15 12.43
CA ARG A 129 11.49 -20.98 11.77
C ARG A 129 12.91 -20.64 12.21
N ASP A 130 13.13 -19.44 12.70
CA ASP A 130 14.44 -18.91 13.08
C ASP A 130 14.73 -19.11 14.59
N ASN A 131 13.83 -19.78 15.32
CA ASN A 131 13.97 -20.20 16.71
C ASN A 131 14.02 -21.72 16.82
#